data_9ad19ec99f035ead5cd3ce64c3d5fcef
#
_entry.id   9ad19ec99f035ead5cd3ce64c3d5fcef
#
_cell.length_a   1.000
_cell.length_b   1.000
_cell.length_c   1.000
_cell.angle_alpha   90.00
_cell.angle_beta   90.00
_cell.angle_gamma   90.00
#
_symmetry.space_group_name_H-M   'P 1'
#
loop_
_entity.id
_entity.type
_entity.pdbx_description
1 polymer ?
#
loop_
_entity_poly.entity_id
_entity_poly.type
_entity_poly.pdbx_seq_one_letter_code
_entity_poly.pdbx_strand_id
1 'polypeptide(L)'
;VRMKLGLGYVIGSCQDVTAILAAQILSDVLCGSNHAPLCRAILEGGLAEDVILSCGDDTLQPWLLLQIQNFREEDLPAIRETIRSTLTSLCGGGLDHTQLEASLVSLEFRLRERDFGTMPRGLAFTFDILSSWLYDADPAARLSFGPVFAQLHEMIAQGGFERLLRQMMLENPHMAEVLLVPSETYDAERQARLQEKMAAQLAAMPQARQDEIVRAQQALLAMQQTPDSEQALATIPHIALSDIPREPTVIASELLEDNTLLYHAIRTDGIVYPVFYFDVCDLTAQELPYASLLSAVLAQLPTERCGAAELQKQLRLLLGSFSVSLMPCTKYQSSQEYRLFAAVSCSALETKLPEAMRLSAEILTETDFSDKARLLELIRQLRESVQQQIVG
;
A
#
# COMPACT_ATOMS: atom_id res chain seq x y z
N VAL A 1 17.44 8.52 -25.52
CA VAL A 1 17.64 8.95 -24.12
C VAL A 1 16.28 8.95 -23.44
N ARG A 2 16.14 8.29 -22.31
CA ARG A 2 14.90 8.18 -21.55
C ARG A 2 14.98 9.08 -20.32
N MET A 3 14.05 10.02 -20.20
CA MET A 3 14.00 11.02 -19.14
C MET A 3 13.02 10.64 -18.03
N LYS A 4 13.10 11.36 -16.91
CA LYS A 4 12.10 11.35 -15.84
C LYS A 4 11.70 12.77 -15.47
N LEU A 5 10.40 13.01 -15.29
CA LEU A 5 9.83 14.27 -14.83
C LEU A 5 9.22 14.07 -13.45
N GLY A 6 9.53 14.94 -12.51
CA GLY A 6 8.89 15.02 -11.20
C GLY A 6 8.21 16.37 -11.04
N LEU A 7 6.92 16.34 -10.68
CA LEU A 7 6.14 17.52 -10.29
C LEU A 7 5.75 17.37 -8.82
N GLY A 8 6.37 18.16 -7.96
CA GLY A 8 6.11 18.17 -6.52
C GLY A 8 5.21 19.33 -6.14
N TYR A 9 4.18 19.05 -5.35
CA TYR A 9 3.19 20.01 -4.88
C TYR A 9 3.11 19.98 -3.36
N VAL A 10 3.29 21.09 -2.69
CA VAL A 10 3.01 21.20 -1.25
C VAL A 10 1.50 21.36 -1.07
N ILE A 11 0.88 20.51 -0.25
CA ILE A 11 -0.58 20.42 -0.15
C ILE A 11 -1.14 20.97 1.17
N GLY A 12 -0.30 21.50 2.05
CA GLY A 12 -0.76 22.11 3.29
C GLY A 12 0.17 21.87 4.47
N SER A 13 -0.42 21.62 5.64
CA SER A 13 0.28 21.35 6.90
C SER A 13 0.02 19.92 7.38
N CYS A 14 0.98 19.33 8.08
CA CYS A 14 0.85 18.03 8.75
C CYS A 14 -0.26 18.00 9.83
N GLN A 15 -0.78 19.16 10.22
CA GLN A 15 -1.90 19.32 11.15
C GLN A 15 -3.27 19.07 10.48
N ASP A 16 -3.36 19.23 9.16
CA ASP A 16 -4.61 19.01 8.41
C ASP A 16 -4.74 17.56 7.93
N VAL A 17 -5.13 16.68 8.85
CA VAL A 17 -5.32 15.27 8.57
C VAL A 17 -6.37 15.03 7.47
N THR A 18 -7.42 15.87 7.42
CA THR A 18 -8.47 15.76 6.38
C THR A 18 -7.90 16.01 5.00
N ALA A 19 -7.11 17.07 4.82
CA ALA A 19 -6.47 17.36 3.54
C ALA A 19 -5.46 16.25 3.13
N ILE A 20 -4.72 15.71 4.09
CA ILE A 20 -3.77 14.61 3.84
C ILE A 20 -4.50 13.35 3.35
N LEU A 21 -5.55 12.90 4.05
CA LEU A 21 -6.31 11.73 3.63
C LEU A 21 -7.04 11.97 2.30
N ALA A 22 -7.55 13.17 2.07
CA ALA A 22 -8.12 13.54 0.77
C ALA A 22 -7.09 13.49 -0.36
N ALA A 23 -5.85 13.91 -0.12
CA ALA A 23 -4.76 13.82 -1.09
C ALA A 23 -4.37 12.36 -1.38
N GLN A 24 -4.38 11.47 -0.37
CA GLN A 24 -4.16 10.03 -0.57
C GLN A 24 -5.27 9.42 -1.44
N ILE A 25 -6.54 9.78 -1.20
CA ILE A 25 -7.68 9.36 -2.03
C ILE A 25 -7.53 9.87 -3.46
N LEU A 26 -7.21 11.15 -3.66
CA LEU A 26 -6.96 11.71 -4.98
C LEU A 26 -5.81 11.02 -5.69
N SER A 27 -4.73 10.69 -4.98
CA SER A 27 -3.59 9.96 -5.53
C SER A 27 -4.01 8.59 -6.09
N ASP A 28 -4.82 7.85 -5.35
CA ASP A 28 -5.34 6.55 -5.78
C ASP A 28 -6.31 6.70 -6.97
N VAL A 29 -7.24 7.66 -6.92
CA VAL A 29 -8.21 7.89 -8.01
C VAL A 29 -7.52 8.35 -9.29
N LEU A 30 -6.47 9.16 -9.21
CA LEU A 30 -5.76 9.69 -10.38
C LEU A 30 -4.77 8.70 -10.99
N CYS A 31 -4.07 7.92 -10.16
CA CYS A 31 -2.94 7.08 -10.56
C CYS A 31 -2.88 5.72 -9.83
N GLY A 32 -3.90 5.28 -9.13
CA GLY A 32 -3.89 3.99 -8.41
C GLY A 32 -3.88 2.74 -9.31
N SER A 33 -4.05 2.92 -10.61
CA SER A 33 -3.92 1.86 -11.62
C SER A 33 -3.62 2.45 -12.99
N ASN A 34 -3.18 1.61 -13.95
CA ASN A 34 -2.95 2.03 -15.35
C ASN A 34 -4.22 2.56 -16.04
N HIS A 35 -5.40 2.18 -15.55
CA HIS A 35 -6.70 2.64 -16.06
C HIS A 35 -7.19 3.92 -15.37
N ALA A 36 -6.53 4.37 -14.32
CA ALA A 36 -6.84 5.63 -13.66
C ALA A 36 -6.63 6.81 -14.63
N PRO A 37 -7.45 7.87 -14.54
CA PRO A 37 -7.59 8.86 -15.61
C PRO A 37 -6.27 9.52 -16.02
N LEU A 38 -5.39 9.86 -15.09
CA LEU A 38 -4.13 10.53 -15.40
C LEU A 38 -3.09 9.54 -15.96
N CYS A 39 -2.97 8.34 -15.36
CA CYS A 39 -2.11 7.28 -15.89
C CYS A 39 -2.54 6.89 -17.30
N ARG A 40 -3.83 6.63 -17.48
CA ARG A 40 -4.39 6.24 -18.79
C ARG A 40 -4.10 7.26 -19.86
N ALA A 41 -4.35 8.56 -19.59
CA ALA A 41 -4.14 9.62 -20.57
C ALA A 41 -2.68 9.70 -21.09
N ILE A 42 -1.71 9.42 -20.21
CA ILE A 42 -0.29 9.47 -20.56
C ILE A 42 0.16 8.14 -21.21
N LEU A 43 -0.23 6.99 -20.64
CA LEU A 43 0.22 5.68 -21.11
C LEU A 43 -0.43 5.28 -22.44
N GLU A 44 -1.75 5.46 -22.61
CA GLU A 44 -2.44 5.17 -23.87
C GLU A 44 -2.01 6.13 -24.99
N GLY A 45 -1.59 7.36 -24.64
CA GLY A 45 -0.94 8.30 -25.57
C GLY A 45 0.47 7.88 -26.01
N GLY A 46 1.04 6.82 -25.43
CA GLY A 46 2.40 6.37 -25.69
C GLY A 46 3.47 7.39 -25.30
N LEU A 47 3.13 8.34 -24.42
CA LEU A 47 3.99 9.46 -24.03
C LEU A 47 5.07 9.06 -23.00
N ALA A 48 4.80 8.05 -22.17
CA ALA A 48 5.71 7.53 -21.16
C ALA A 48 5.47 6.04 -20.90
N GLU A 49 6.38 5.40 -20.17
CA GLU A 49 6.25 3.98 -19.82
C GLU A 49 5.65 3.76 -18.42
N ASP A 50 5.75 4.78 -17.54
CA ASP A 50 5.24 4.68 -16.18
C ASP A 50 4.85 6.04 -15.62
N VAL A 51 3.78 6.05 -14.79
CA VAL A 51 3.23 7.24 -14.14
C VAL A 51 2.87 6.89 -12.71
N ILE A 52 3.44 7.60 -11.75
CA ILE A 52 3.23 7.38 -10.32
C ILE A 52 2.85 8.71 -9.67
N LEU A 53 1.79 8.71 -8.87
CA LEU A 53 1.44 9.81 -7.98
C LEU A 53 1.51 9.31 -6.54
N SER A 54 2.38 9.91 -5.74
CA SER A 54 2.57 9.56 -4.33
C SER A 54 2.26 10.74 -3.42
N CYS A 55 1.78 10.45 -2.22
CA CYS A 55 1.54 11.41 -1.15
C CYS A 55 2.53 11.14 -0.01
N GLY A 56 3.31 12.16 0.36
CA GLY A 56 4.18 12.13 1.54
C GLY A 56 3.57 12.99 2.64
N ASP A 57 3.43 12.42 3.83
CA ASP A 57 2.71 13.01 4.96
C ASP A 57 3.50 13.02 6.28
N ASP A 58 4.77 12.66 6.22
CA ASP A 58 5.71 12.58 7.35
C ASP A 58 6.59 13.84 7.51
N THR A 59 6.22 14.94 6.87
CA THR A 59 6.93 16.22 6.88
C THR A 59 6.03 17.35 7.37
N LEU A 60 6.62 18.47 7.84
CA LEU A 60 5.87 19.66 8.24
C LEU A 60 4.87 20.11 7.17
N GLN A 61 5.28 20.05 5.91
CA GLN A 61 4.46 20.35 4.75
C GLN A 61 4.28 19.08 3.93
N PRO A 62 3.14 18.40 4.06
CA PRO A 62 2.80 17.26 3.22
C PRO A 62 2.81 17.62 1.73
N TRP A 63 3.10 16.64 0.90
CA TRP A 63 3.29 16.86 -0.53
C TRP A 63 2.69 15.75 -1.39
N LEU A 64 2.33 16.11 -2.62
CA LEU A 64 2.08 15.18 -3.71
C LEU A 64 3.26 15.21 -4.69
N LEU A 65 3.69 14.06 -5.18
CA LEU A 65 4.74 13.94 -6.17
C LEU A 65 4.23 13.09 -7.36
N LEU A 66 4.01 13.76 -8.48
CA LEU A 66 3.71 13.12 -9.75
C LEU A 66 5.02 12.85 -10.49
N GLN A 67 5.29 11.58 -10.76
CA GLN A 67 6.47 11.12 -11.47
C GLN A 67 6.06 10.51 -12.80
N ILE A 68 6.67 10.99 -13.88
CA ILE A 68 6.54 10.45 -15.24
C ILE A 68 7.88 9.85 -15.61
N GLN A 69 7.92 8.58 -15.99
CA GLN A 69 9.16 7.85 -16.18
C GLN A 69 9.31 7.31 -17.60
N ASN A 70 10.56 7.29 -18.06
CA ASN A 70 10.98 6.66 -19.31
C ASN A 70 10.33 7.25 -20.57
N PHE A 71 10.29 8.58 -20.69
CA PHE A 71 9.80 9.30 -21.85
C PHE A 71 10.95 9.91 -22.69
N ARG A 72 10.66 10.34 -23.90
CA ARG A 72 11.61 11.03 -24.78
C ARG A 72 11.53 12.54 -24.58
N GLU A 73 12.64 13.24 -24.84
CA GLU A 73 12.70 14.70 -24.72
C GLU A 73 11.63 15.41 -25.56
N GLU A 74 11.38 14.91 -26.77
CA GLU A 74 10.38 15.42 -27.71
C GLU A 74 8.95 15.32 -27.18
N ASP A 75 8.65 14.37 -26.28
CA ASP A 75 7.32 14.14 -25.72
C ASP A 75 7.02 15.06 -24.52
N LEU A 76 8.02 15.74 -23.95
CA LEU A 76 7.84 16.57 -22.74
C LEU A 76 6.76 17.65 -22.87
N PRO A 77 6.64 18.42 -23.99
CA PRO A 77 5.54 19.40 -24.14
C PRO A 77 4.17 18.74 -24.15
N ALA A 78 4.02 17.58 -24.83
CA ALA A 78 2.79 16.83 -24.89
C ALA A 78 2.41 16.27 -23.52
N ILE A 79 3.36 15.76 -22.74
CA ILE A 79 3.15 15.28 -21.37
C ILE A 79 2.58 16.40 -20.48
N ARG A 80 3.21 17.58 -20.49
CA ARG A 80 2.75 18.75 -19.72
C ARG A 80 1.33 19.16 -20.09
N GLU A 81 1.01 19.19 -21.39
CA GLU A 81 -0.32 19.54 -21.85
C GLU A 81 -1.35 18.47 -21.50
N THR A 82 -1.01 17.18 -21.62
CA THR A 82 -1.87 16.07 -21.21
C THR A 82 -2.18 16.11 -19.72
N ILE A 83 -1.18 16.37 -18.88
CA ILE A 83 -1.38 16.53 -17.42
C ILE A 83 -2.36 17.70 -17.17
N ARG A 84 -2.09 18.88 -17.75
CA ARG A 84 -2.89 20.08 -17.55
C ARG A 84 -4.33 19.91 -18.02
N SER A 85 -4.53 19.39 -19.22
CA SER A 85 -5.87 19.19 -19.81
C SER A 85 -6.67 18.14 -19.05
N THR A 86 -6.04 17.03 -18.64
CA THR A 86 -6.67 15.99 -17.82
C THR A 86 -7.09 16.55 -16.46
N LEU A 87 -6.21 17.23 -15.74
CA LEU A 87 -6.55 17.86 -14.46
C LEU A 87 -7.65 18.91 -14.60
N THR A 88 -7.63 19.72 -15.68
CA THR A 88 -8.67 20.72 -15.96
C THR A 88 -10.03 20.05 -16.16
N SER A 89 -10.08 18.98 -16.95
CA SER A 89 -11.30 18.20 -17.19
C SER A 89 -11.86 17.61 -15.90
N LEU A 90 -10.99 16.99 -15.08
CA LEU A 90 -11.39 16.38 -13.82
C LEU A 90 -11.88 17.42 -12.80
N CYS A 91 -11.24 18.59 -12.71
CA CYS A 91 -11.70 19.71 -11.90
C CYS A 91 -13.02 20.33 -12.37
N GLY A 92 -13.43 20.08 -13.60
CA GLY A 92 -14.70 20.53 -14.19
C GLY A 92 -15.90 19.61 -13.92
N GLY A 93 -15.79 18.65 -13.01
CA GLY A 93 -16.85 17.67 -12.68
C GLY A 93 -16.63 16.31 -13.35
N GLY A 94 -15.38 16.02 -13.76
CA GLY A 94 -15.04 14.75 -14.40
C GLY A 94 -14.52 13.67 -13.43
N LEU A 95 -14.51 13.90 -12.12
CA LEU A 95 -14.17 12.86 -11.14
C LEU A 95 -15.31 11.85 -11.00
N ASP A 96 -14.98 10.57 -11.07
CA ASP A 96 -15.95 9.50 -10.81
C ASP A 96 -16.17 9.36 -9.30
N HIS A 97 -17.33 9.79 -8.81
CA HIS A 97 -17.70 9.72 -7.40
C HIS A 97 -17.71 8.29 -6.87
N THR A 98 -17.99 7.30 -7.70
CA THR A 98 -17.94 5.89 -7.28
C THR A 98 -16.49 5.45 -7.03
N GLN A 99 -15.54 5.94 -7.82
CA GLN A 99 -14.12 5.69 -7.58
C GLN A 99 -13.61 6.41 -6.33
N LEU A 100 -14.08 7.64 -6.08
CA LEU A 100 -13.77 8.36 -4.83
C LEU A 100 -14.28 7.60 -3.61
N GLU A 101 -15.53 7.12 -3.64
CA GLU A 101 -16.10 6.29 -2.58
C GLU A 101 -15.33 4.97 -2.40
N ALA A 102 -14.96 4.29 -3.48
CA ALA A 102 -14.17 3.05 -3.41
C ALA A 102 -12.80 3.28 -2.78
N SER A 103 -12.12 4.37 -3.15
CA SER A 103 -10.83 4.74 -2.60
C SER A 103 -10.94 5.13 -1.11
N LEU A 104 -11.99 5.90 -0.75
CA LEU A 104 -12.28 6.26 0.63
C LEU A 104 -12.55 5.04 1.51
N VAL A 105 -13.39 4.11 1.07
CA VAL A 105 -13.70 2.87 1.80
C VAL A 105 -12.44 2.02 1.98
N SER A 106 -11.62 1.90 0.94
CA SER A 106 -10.35 1.16 1.01
C SER A 106 -9.37 1.79 2.01
N LEU A 107 -9.29 3.13 2.04
CA LEU A 107 -8.45 3.87 2.99
C LEU A 107 -8.98 3.71 4.43
N GLU A 108 -10.29 3.87 4.61
CA GLU A 108 -10.96 3.69 5.91
C GLU A 108 -10.73 2.29 6.46
N PHE A 109 -10.92 1.27 5.62
CA PHE A 109 -10.69 -0.12 5.99
C PHE A 109 -9.26 -0.31 6.49
N ARG A 110 -8.25 0.10 5.70
CA ARG A 110 -6.83 -0.01 6.06
C ARG A 110 -6.49 0.68 7.39
N LEU A 111 -7.03 1.90 7.61
CA LEU A 111 -6.78 2.67 8.83
C LEU A 111 -7.53 2.13 10.05
N ARG A 112 -8.62 1.38 9.88
CA ARG A 112 -9.32 0.67 10.95
C ARG A 112 -8.67 -0.67 11.25
N GLU A 113 -8.31 -1.44 10.22
CA GLU A 113 -7.70 -2.77 10.36
C GLU A 113 -6.34 -2.70 11.06
N ARG A 114 -5.53 -1.69 10.72
CA ARG A 114 -4.21 -1.47 11.30
C ARG A 114 -3.37 -2.74 11.29
N ASP A 115 -3.40 -3.42 10.14
CA ASP A 115 -2.50 -4.53 9.88
C ASP A 115 -1.14 -3.98 9.45
N PHE A 116 -0.17 -4.09 10.35
CA PHE A 116 1.21 -3.64 10.14
C PHE A 116 2.15 -4.80 9.77
N GLY A 117 1.59 -5.97 9.42
CA GLY A 117 2.35 -7.17 9.12
C GLY A 117 3.23 -7.59 10.30
N THR A 118 4.53 -7.66 10.08
CA THR A 118 5.51 -8.06 11.12
C THR A 118 5.94 -6.93 12.04
N MET A 119 5.55 -5.68 11.77
CA MET A 119 5.91 -4.53 12.60
C MET A 119 5.12 -4.53 13.91
N PRO A 120 5.78 -4.42 15.08
CA PRO A 120 5.07 -4.27 16.36
C PRO A 120 4.14 -3.06 16.34
N ARG A 121 2.89 -3.24 16.77
CA ARG A 121 1.86 -2.18 16.75
C ARG A 121 2.29 -0.89 17.46
N GLY A 122 2.98 -1.01 18.61
CA GLY A 122 3.48 0.15 19.34
C GLY A 122 4.48 0.98 18.54
N LEU A 123 5.33 0.31 17.75
CA LEU A 123 6.29 0.99 16.86
C LEU A 123 5.57 1.69 15.70
N ALA A 124 4.60 1.02 15.06
CA ALA A 124 3.80 1.61 14.00
C ALA A 124 3.05 2.86 14.48
N PHE A 125 2.36 2.78 15.62
CA PHE A 125 1.72 3.95 16.22
C PHE A 125 2.70 5.06 16.59
N THR A 126 3.92 4.73 16.98
CA THR A 126 4.95 5.72 17.25
C THR A 126 5.30 6.50 15.98
N PHE A 127 5.44 5.84 14.84
CA PHE A 127 5.70 6.51 13.57
C PHE A 127 4.52 7.40 13.15
N ASP A 128 3.28 6.91 13.28
CA ASP A 128 2.08 7.70 12.99
C ASP A 128 2.01 8.97 13.86
N ILE A 129 2.29 8.84 15.15
CA ILE A 129 2.33 9.97 16.08
C ILE A 129 3.46 10.95 15.72
N LEU A 130 4.67 10.45 15.49
CA LEU A 130 5.85 11.26 15.20
C LEU A 130 5.71 12.06 13.91
N SER A 131 5.00 11.55 12.91
CA SER A 131 4.80 12.25 11.63
C SER A 131 4.15 13.63 11.74
N SER A 132 3.48 13.91 12.85
CA SER A 132 2.86 15.21 13.16
C SER A 132 3.42 15.83 14.43
N TRP A 133 3.68 15.04 15.47
CA TRP A 133 4.14 15.54 16.78
C TRP A 133 5.52 16.22 16.72
N LEU A 134 6.42 15.77 15.84
CA LEU A 134 7.71 16.44 15.58
C LEU A 134 7.56 17.90 15.10
N TYR A 135 6.37 18.26 14.66
CA TYR A 135 6.02 19.60 14.14
C TYR A 135 4.96 20.30 15.00
N ASP A 136 4.96 20.03 16.31
CA ASP A 136 4.07 20.65 17.30
C ASP A 136 2.55 20.40 17.07
N ALA A 137 2.18 19.37 16.31
CA ALA A 137 0.79 18.94 16.17
C ALA A 137 0.36 18.03 17.33
N ASP A 138 -0.97 17.87 17.50
CA ASP A 138 -1.51 16.95 18.50
C ASP A 138 -1.06 15.49 18.19
N PRO A 139 -0.34 14.84 19.12
CA PRO A 139 0.08 13.45 18.94
C PRO A 139 -1.08 12.45 18.77
N ALA A 140 -2.28 12.79 19.28
CA ALA A 140 -3.45 11.93 19.15
C ALA A 140 -4.23 12.10 17.83
N ALA A 141 -3.93 13.15 17.04
CA ALA A 141 -4.69 13.47 15.82
C ALA A 141 -4.73 12.32 14.79
N ARG A 142 -3.67 11.50 14.75
CA ARG A 142 -3.56 10.35 13.83
C ARG A 142 -3.97 9.01 14.45
N LEU A 143 -4.52 9.01 15.65
CA LEU A 143 -4.98 7.79 16.32
C LEU A 143 -6.47 7.53 16.17
N SER A 144 -7.26 8.54 15.75
CA SER A 144 -8.71 8.40 15.56
C SER A 144 -9.17 9.16 14.32
N PHE A 145 -9.72 8.45 13.36
CA PHE A 145 -10.09 8.99 12.05
C PHE A 145 -11.60 9.12 11.82
N GLY A 146 -12.45 8.66 12.74
CA GLY A 146 -13.90 8.65 12.56
C GLY A 146 -14.50 9.99 12.09
N PRO A 147 -14.24 11.11 12.77
CA PRO A 147 -14.74 12.44 12.34
C PRO A 147 -14.20 12.85 10.97
N VAL A 148 -12.94 12.48 10.65
CA VAL A 148 -12.32 12.81 9.37
C VAL A 148 -13.01 12.07 8.22
N PHE A 149 -13.33 10.78 8.39
CA PHE A 149 -14.05 10.03 7.38
C PHE A 149 -15.45 10.58 7.13
N ALA A 150 -16.17 10.99 8.16
CA ALA A 150 -17.47 11.66 8.00
C ALA A 150 -17.36 12.92 7.14
N GLN A 151 -16.34 13.75 7.36
CA GLN A 151 -16.09 14.94 6.54
C GLN A 151 -15.74 14.57 5.08
N LEU A 152 -14.94 13.53 4.86
CA LEU A 152 -14.55 13.10 3.52
C LEU A 152 -15.75 12.57 2.72
N HIS A 153 -16.67 11.81 3.33
CA HIS A 153 -17.93 11.40 2.70
C HIS A 153 -18.79 12.60 2.31
N GLU A 154 -18.91 13.59 3.20
CA GLU A 154 -19.64 14.83 2.90
C GLU A 154 -18.98 15.60 1.74
N MET A 155 -17.66 15.65 1.71
CA MET A 155 -16.90 16.31 0.64
C MET A 155 -17.14 15.65 -0.72
N ILE A 156 -17.25 14.32 -0.81
CA ILE A 156 -17.60 13.63 -2.06
C ILE A 156 -18.98 14.09 -2.52
N ALA A 157 -19.97 14.07 -1.63
CA ALA A 157 -21.35 14.46 -1.96
C ALA A 157 -21.49 15.92 -2.42
N GLN A 158 -20.60 16.80 -1.98
CA GLN A 158 -20.63 18.25 -2.26
C GLN A 158 -19.68 18.71 -3.38
N GLY A 159 -19.00 17.79 -4.09
CA GLY A 159 -17.99 18.14 -5.11
C GLY A 159 -16.77 18.84 -4.52
N GLY A 160 -16.41 18.49 -3.27
CA GLY A 160 -15.26 19.06 -2.56
C GLY A 160 -13.93 18.57 -3.12
N PHE A 161 -13.90 17.37 -3.68
CA PHE A 161 -12.68 16.77 -4.23
C PHE A 161 -12.21 17.45 -5.49
N GLU A 162 -13.11 17.92 -6.36
CA GLU A 162 -12.78 18.72 -7.54
C GLU A 162 -12.13 20.06 -7.15
N ARG A 163 -12.62 20.70 -6.08
CA ARG A 163 -12.02 21.92 -5.56
C ARG A 163 -10.64 21.67 -4.97
N LEU A 164 -10.47 20.58 -4.19
CA LEU A 164 -9.17 20.20 -3.66
C LEU A 164 -8.17 19.86 -4.73
N LEU A 165 -8.56 19.08 -5.75
CA LEU A 165 -7.70 18.76 -6.88
C LEU A 165 -7.20 20.02 -7.58
N ARG A 166 -8.11 20.99 -7.81
CA ARG A 166 -7.75 22.30 -8.37
C ARG A 166 -6.72 23.03 -7.52
N GLN A 167 -6.97 23.11 -6.21
CA GLN A 167 -6.08 23.80 -5.27
C GLN A 167 -4.74 23.09 -5.09
N MET A 168 -4.73 21.78 -5.02
CA MET A 168 -3.53 21.00 -4.71
C MET A 168 -2.60 20.82 -5.92
N MET A 169 -3.15 20.75 -7.15
CA MET A 169 -2.34 20.44 -8.33
C MET A 169 -2.47 21.47 -9.46
N LEU A 170 -3.69 21.85 -9.84
CA LEU A 170 -3.89 22.67 -11.07
C LEU A 170 -3.51 24.15 -10.86
N GLU A 171 -3.90 24.73 -9.74
CA GLU A 171 -3.69 26.14 -9.40
C GLU A 171 -2.72 26.34 -8.21
N ASN A 172 -1.98 25.33 -7.84
CA ASN A 172 -1.07 25.38 -6.69
C ASN A 172 0.18 26.22 -7.03
N PRO A 173 0.38 27.39 -6.38
CA PRO A 173 1.57 28.20 -6.61
C PRO A 173 2.83 27.63 -5.94
N HIS A 174 2.68 26.70 -5.01
CA HIS A 174 3.78 26.08 -4.26
C HIS A 174 4.10 24.70 -4.87
N MET A 175 4.62 24.75 -6.08
CA MET A 175 5.03 23.58 -6.83
C MET A 175 6.46 23.69 -7.34
N ALA A 176 7.10 22.56 -7.58
CA ALA A 176 8.41 22.48 -8.22
C ALA A 176 8.37 21.42 -9.33
N GLU A 177 9.02 21.73 -10.44
CA GLU A 177 9.26 20.81 -11.54
C GLU A 177 10.74 20.43 -11.59
N VAL A 178 11.04 19.13 -11.67
CA VAL A 178 12.38 18.60 -11.79
C VAL A 178 12.43 17.65 -13.00
N LEU A 179 13.31 17.95 -13.94
CA LEU A 179 13.59 17.09 -15.08
C LEU A 179 14.92 16.37 -14.87
N LEU A 180 14.87 15.04 -14.82
CA LEU A 180 16.07 14.20 -14.77
C LEU A 180 16.44 13.76 -16.18
N VAL A 181 17.60 14.25 -16.65
CA VAL A 181 18.17 13.92 -17.95
C VAL A 181 19.35 12.97 -17.73
N PRO A 182 19.38 11.79 -18.36
CA PRO A 182 20.51 10.89 -18.24
C PRO A 182 21.78 11.53 -18.86
N SER A 183 22.90 11.29 -18.22
CA SER A 183 24.21 11.78 -18.67
C SER A 183 25.23 10.64 -18.54
N GLU A 184 26.02 10.43 -19.59
CA GLU A 184 27.11 9.46 -19.57
C GLU A 184 28.35 9.99 -18.85
N THR A 185 28.48 11.31 -18.70
CA THR A 185 29.69 11.97 -18.14
C THR A 185 29.50 12.48 -16.72
N TYR A 186 28.24 12.61 -16.24
CA TYR A 186 27.91 13.27 -14.96
C TYR A 186 28.65 12.68 -13.75
N ASP A 187 28.73 11.35 -13.65
CA ASP A 187 29.42 10.72 -12.52
C ASP A 187 30.90 10.98 -12.52
N ALA A 188 31.55 10.95 -13.70
CA ALA A 188 32.97 11.28 -13.84
C ALA A 188 33.24 12.76 -13.51
N GLU A 189 32.41 13.68 -13.99
CA GLU A 189 32.49 15.10 -13.69
C GLU A 189 32.22 15.40 -12.21
N ARG A 190 31.25 14.72 -11.60
CA ARG A 190 30.96 14.82 -10.17
C ARG A 190 32.12 14.35 -9.31
N GLN A 191 32.73 13.21 -9.67
CA GLN A 191 33.91 12.68 -8.99
C GLN A 191 35.11 13.64 -9.14
N ALA A 192 35.36 14.16 -10.32
CA ALA A 192 36.44 15.12 -10.55
C ALA A 192 36.24 16.40 -9.69
N ARG A 193 35.05 16.98 -9.69
CA ARG A 193 34.73 18.15 -8.85
C ARG A 193 34.86 17.84 -7.33
N LEU A 194 34.47 16.64 -6.92
CA LEU A 194 34.60 16.24 -5.50
C LEU A 194 36.10 16.11 -5.14
N GLN A 195 36.89 15.47 -5.98
CA GLN A 195 38.33 15.32 -5.77
C GLN A 195 39.03 16.68 -5.74
N GLU A 196 38.74 17.58 -6.64
CA GLU A 196 39.25 18.94 -6.65
C GLU A 196 38.91 19.71 -5.37
N LYS A 197 37.63 19.66 -4.98
CA LYS A 197 37.16 20.28 -3.72
C LYS A 197 37.87 19.70 -2.49
N MET A 198 38.03 18.38 -2.44
CA MET A 198 38.71 17.72 -1.33
C MET A 198 40.21 18.08 -1.32
N ALA A 199 40.86 18.09 -2.46
CA ALA A 199 42.27 18.49 -2.57
C ALA A 199 42.49 19.94 -2.11
N ALA A 200 41.62 20.87 -2.55
CA ALA A 200 41.68 22.27 -2.12
C ALA A 200 41.43 22.43 -0.60
N GLN A 201 40.46 21.70 -0.04
CA GLN A 201 40.24 21.72 1.38
C GLN A 201 41.41 21.16 2.19
N LEU A 202 41.98 20.06 1.73
CA LEU A 202 43.16 19.44 2.36
C LEU A 202 44.36 20.36 2.33
N ALA A 203 44.64 21.00 1.16
CA ALA A 203 45.76 21.95 1.01
C ALA A 203 45.59 23.20 1.92
N ALA A 204 44.36 23.66 2.15
CA ALA A 204 44.10 24.80 3.00
C ALA A 204 44.04 24.42 4.52
N MET A 205 44.03 23.13 4.85
CA MET A 205 43.82 22.67 6.20
C MET A 205 45.15 22.61 6.98
N PRO A 206 45.25 23.22 8.19
CA PRO A 206 46.45 23.10 9.03
C PRO A 206 46.73 21.62 9.40
N GLN A 207 48.02 21.25 9.48
CA GLN A 207 48.44 19.89 9.77
C GLN A 207 47.80 19.33 11.07
N ALA A 208 47.70 20.16 12.10
CA ALA A 208 47.06 19.77 13.37
C ALA A 208 45.61 19.31 13.20
N ARG A 209 44.87 19.94 12.26
CA ARG A 209 43.48 19.56 11.96
C ARG A 209 43.39 18.29 11.13
N GLN A 210 44.34 18.08 10.20
CA GLN A 210 44.45 16.80 9.48
C GLN A 210 44.72 15.64 10.44
N ASP A 211 45.64 15.84 11.38
CA ASP A 211 46.00 14.82 12.41
C ASP A 211 44.82 14.52 13.34
N GLU A 212 44.00 15.55 13.66
CA GLU A 212 42.77 15.37 14.43
C GLU A 212 41.74 14.53 13.68
N ILE A 213 41.53 14.78 12.40
CA ILE A 213 40.60 14.00 11.55
C ILE A 213 41.07 12.54 11.46
N VAL A 214 42.36 12.33 11.23
CA VAL A 214 42.91 10.96 11.18
C VAL A 214 42.68 10.23 12.49
N ARG A 215 42.96 10.87 13.65
CA ARG A 215 42.72 10.30 14.96
C ARG A 215 41.25 9.99 15.22
N ALA A 216 40.35 10.92 14.83
CA ALA A 216 38.90 10.72 14.96
C ALA A 216 38.45 9.52 14.12
N GLN A 217 38.92 9.42 12.87
CA GLN A 217 38.60 8.28 11.99
C GLN A 217 39.12 6.96 12.54
N GLN A 218 40.37 6.93 13.07
CA GLN A 218 40.93 5.73 13.70
C GLN A 218 40.13 5.33 14.96
N ALA A 219 39.71 6.31 15.78
CA ALA A 219 38.88 6.06 16.95
C ALA A 219 37.51 5.50 16.58
N LEU A 220 36.87 6.06 15.50
CA LEU A 220 35.61 5.55 14.98
C LEU A 220 35.73 4.11 14.48
N LEU A 221 36.75 3.80 13.68
CA LEU A 221 37.02 2.44 13.20
C LEU A 221 37.25 1.47 14.36
N ALA A 222 38.06 1.88 15.35
CA ALA A 222 38.31 1.06 16.55
C ALA A 222 37.00 0.79 17.32
N MET A 223 36.13 1.83 17.47
CA MET A 223 34.83 1.68 18.13
C MET A 223 33.93 0.70 17.36
N GLN A 224 33.85 0.82 16.04
CA GLN A 224 33.02 -0.06 15.20
C GLN A 224 33.49 -1.51 15.16
N GLN A 225 34.80 -1.76 15.34
CA GLN A 225 35.39 -3.09 15.31
C GLN A 225 35.51 -3.72 16.70
N THR A 226 35.39 -2.94 17.78
CA THR A 226 35.48 -3.44 19.14
C THR A 226 34.11 -3.97 19.56
N PRO A 227 34.01 -5.26 19.96
CA PRO A 227 32.77 -5.78 20.51
C PRO A 227 32.37 -5.02 21.78
N ASP A 228 31.08 -4.87 21.99
CA ASP A 228 30.57 -4.27 23.22
C ASP A 228 31.01 -5.06 24.45
N SER A 229 31.28 -4.36 25.55
CA SER A 229 31.64 -5.00 26.81
C SER A 229 30.46 -5.80 27.38
N GLU A 230 30.78 -6.84 28.19
CA GLU A 230 29.73 -7.62 28.87
C GLU A 230 28.82 -6.74 29.73
N GLN A 231 29.33 -5.64 30.31
CA GLN A 231 28.56 -4.69 31.09
C GLN A 231 27.57 -3.88 30.18
N ALA A 232 28.01 -3.50 28.98
CA ALA A 232 27.16 -2.83 28.02
C ALA A 232 26.05 -3.77 27.50
N LEU A 233 26.42 -5.01 27.18
CA LEU A 233 25.44 -6.03 26.75
C LEU A 233 24.45 -6.37 27.86
N ALA A 234 24.84 -6.36 29.13
CA ALA A 234 23.95 -6.60 30.27
C ALA A 234 22.91 -5.47 30.47
N THR A 235 23.07 -4.29 29.84
CA THR A 235 22.06 -3.22 29.89
C THR A 235 20.90 -3.46 28.94
N ILE A 236 21.06 -4.36 27.95
CA ILE A 236 19.99 -4.71 27.03
C ILE A 236 18.93 -5.53 27.80
N PRO A 237 17.66 -5.11 27.83
CA PRO A 237 16.63 -5.89 28.50
C PRO A 237 16.44 -7.24 27.81
N HIS A 238 16.53 -8.30 28.59
CA HIS A 238 16.30 -9.67 28.14
C HIS A 238 14.94 -10.17 28.65
N ILE A 239 14.22 -10.89 27.81
CA ILE A 239 13.03 -11.62 28.25
C ILE A 239 13.48 -12.84 29.02
N ALA A 240 13.06 -12.95 30.29
CA ALA A 240 13.29 -14.14 31.09
C ALA A 240 12.22 -15.20 30.78
N LEU A 241 12.51 -16.47 31.07
CA LEU A 241 11.50 -17.55 30.91
C LEU A 241 10.25 -17.30 31.74
N SER A 242 10.37 -16.57 32.87
CA SER A 242 9.25 -16.17 33.71
C SER A 242 8.31 -15.17 33.04
N ASP A 243 8.80 -14.41 32.04
CA ASP A 243 8.02 -13.37 31.34
C ASP A 243 7.18 -13.98 30.22
N ILE A 244 7.45 -15.24 29.87
CA ILE A 244 6.70 -15.98 28.85
C ILE A 244 5.49 -16.63 29.55
N PRO A 245 4.25 -16.27 29.15
CA PRO A 245 3.04 -16.91 29.68
C PRO A 245 3.09 -18.41 29.46
N ARG A 246 2.85 -19.20 30.51
CA ARG A 246 2.81 -20.66 30.42
C ARG A 246 1.57 -21.19 29.70
N GLU A 247 0.52 -20.38 29.72
CA GLU A 247 -0.76 -20.72 29.08
C GLU A 247 -0.95 -19.84 27.83
N PRO A 248 -1.44 -20.41 26.73
CA PRO A 248 -1.75 -19.64 25.55
C PRO A 248 -2.92 -18.68 25.83
N THR A 249 -2.94 -17.55 25.14
CA THR A 249 -4.11 -16.67 25.16
C THR A 249 -5.30 -17.40 24.55
N VAL A 250 -6.35 -17.63 25.34
CA VAL A 250 -7.60 -18.25 24.88
C VAL A 250 -8.49 -17.15 24.33
N ILE A 251 -8.86 -17.26 23.06
CA ILE A 251 -9.88 -16.42 22.46
C ILE A 251 -11.23 -16.99 22.81
N ALA A 252 -12.10 -16.18 23.43
CA ALA A 252 -13.49 -16.57 23.70
C ALA A 252 -14.21 -16.93 22.40
N SER A 253 -14.79 -18.11 22.36
CA SER A 253 -15.44 -18.65 21.17
C SER A 253 -16.78 -19.25 21.57
N GLU A 254 -17.81 -18.95 20.79
CA GLU A 254 -19.15 -19.47 20.97
C GLU A 254 -19.58 -20.26 19.72
N LEU A 255 -20.14 -21.44 19.91
CA LEU A 255 -20.78 -22.21 18.86
C LEU A 255 -22.26 -21.82 18.80
N LEU A 256 -22.66 -21.27 17.67
CA LEU A 256 -24.01 -20.81 17.40
C LEU A 256 -24.64 -21.64 16.28
N GLU A 257 -25.98 -21.53 16.12
CA GLU A 257 -26.76 -22.13 15.03
C GLU A 257 -26.45 -23.61 14.80
N ASP A 258 -26.79 -24.42 15.83
CA ASP A 258 -26.59 -25.88 15.80
C ASP A 258 -25.16 -26.33 15.48
N ASN A 259 -24.19 -25.58 15.99
CA ASN A 259 -22.74 -25.81 15.81
C ASN A 259 -22.21 -25.59 14.37
N THR A 260 -22.89 -24.79 13.57
CA THR A 260 -22.43 -24.44 12.22
C THR A 260 -21.68 -23.14 12.17
N LEU A 261 -21.85 -22.24 13.16
CA LEU A 261 -21.18 -20.96 13.25
C LEU A 261 -20.30 -20.89 14.49
N LEU A 262 -18.99 -20.75 14.30
CA LEU A 262 -18.05 -20.45 15.38
C LEU A 262 -17.83 -18.94 15.44
N TYR A 263 -18.30 -18.31 16.51
CA TYR A 263 -18.21 -16.88 16.71
C TYR A 263 -17.10 -16.53 17.71
N HIS A 264 -16.28 -15.53 17.36
CA HIS A 264 -15.22 -14.98 18.22
C HIS A 264 -15.51 -13.52 18.52
N ALA A 265 -15.87 -13.20 19.77
CA ALA A 265 -16.13 -11.84 20.22
C ALA A 265 -14.81 -11.09 20.50
N ILE A 266 -14.13 -10.65 19.46
CA ILE A 266 -12.90 -9.86 19.55
C ILE A 266 -13.12 -8.44 19.01
N ARG A 267 -12.37 -7.49 19.56
CA ARG A 267 -12.44 -6.10 19.09
C ARG A 267 -11.74 -5.94 17.74
N THR A 268 -12.49 -5.53 16.73
CA THR A 268 -12.04 -5.40 15.34
C THR A 268 -12.28 -4.00 14.74
N ASP A 269 -12.63 -3.02 15.59
CA ASP A 269 -12.90 -1.62 15.19
C ASP A 269 -13.94 -1.50 14.04
N GLY A 270 -14.98 -2.37 14.07
CA GLY A 270 -16.09 -2.37 13.11
C GLY A 270 -15.82 -3.14 11.83
N ILE A 271 -14.80 -4.01 11.80
CA ILE A 271 -14.55 -4.94 10.71
C ILE A 271 -15.01 -6.34 11.12
N VAL A 272 -15.70 -7.04 10.23
CA VAL A 272 -16.08 -8.45 10.37
C VAL A 272 -15.23 -9.30 9.44
N TYR A 273 -14.77 -10.45 9.92
CA TYR A 273 -13.92 -11.40 9.21
C TYR A 273 -14.60 -12.76 9.07
N PRO A 274 -15.56 -12.95 8.16
CA PRO A 274 -16.15 -14.25 7.91
C PRO A 274 -15.17 -15.18 7.22
N VAL A 275 -15.14 -16.44 7.65
CA VAL A 275 -14.44 -17.53 6.98
C VAL A 275 -15.39 -18.70 6.80
N PHE A 276 -15.56 -19.14 5.56
CA PHE A 276 -16.39 -20.30 5.22
C PHE A 276 -15.48 -21.48 4.90
N TYR A 277 -15.75 -22.61 5.53
CA TYR A 277 -15.02 -23.85 5.34
C TYR A 277 -15.89 -24.85 4.60
N PHE A 278 -15.50 -25.21 3.38
CA PHE A 278 -16.11 -26.26 2.59
C PHE A 278 -15.22 -27.48 2.62
N ASP A 279 -15.76 -28.62 3.12
CA ASP A 279 -15.01 -29.87 3.16
C ASP A 279 -14.76 -30.36 1.71
N VAL A 280 -13.50 -30.55 1.36
CA VAL A 280 -13.04 -31.00 0.03
C VAL A 280 -12.15 -32.24 0.15
N CYS A 281 -12.32 -33.05 1.17
CA CYS A 281 -11.55 -34.28 1.41
C CYS A 281 -11.72 -35.33 0.30
N ASP A 282 -12.80 -35.24 -0.47
CA ASP A 282 -13.08 -36.18 -1.58
C ASP A 282 -12.25 -35.88 -2.84
N LEU A 283 -11.55 -34.75 -2.89
CA LEU A 283 -10.66 -34.42 -4.00
C LEU A 283 -9.46 -35.39 -4.05
N THR A 284 -9.23 -35.96 -5.24
CA THR A 284 -8.05 -36.76 -5.50
C THR A 284 -6.78 -35.93 -5.61
N ALA A 285 -5.62 -36.55 -5.42
CA ALA A 285 -4.32 -35.87 -5.58
C ALA A 285 -4.14 -35.25 -6.99
N GLN A 286 -4.82 -35.77 -8.02
CA GLN A 286 -4.78 -35.20 -9.36
C GLN A 286 -5.67 -33.96 -9.52
N GLU A 287 -6.69 -33.81 -8.70
CA GLU A 287 -7.62 -32.65 -8.72
C GLU A 287 -7.14 -31.48 -7.87
N LEU A 288 -6.29 -31.72 -6.86
CA LEU A 288 -5.78 -30.66 -5.98
C LEU A 288 -5.09 -29.50 -6.71
N PRO A 289 -4.27 -29.70 -7.75
CA PRO A 289 -3.69 -28.58 -8.52
C PRO A 289 -4.75 -27.72 -9.21
N TYR A 290 -5.84 -28.34 -9.70
CA TYR A 290 -6.94 -27.59 -10.31
C TYR A 290 -7.74 -26.81 -9.28
N ALA A 291 -7.98 -27.38 -8.10
CA ALA A 291 -8.62 -26.67 -6.99
C ALA A 291 -7.78 -25.47 -6.52
N SER A 292 -6.45 -25.63 -6.46
CA SER A 292 -5.53 -24.54 -6.16
C SER A 292 -5.53 -23.45 -7.25
N LEU A 293 -5.57 -23.83 -8.52
CA LEU A 293 -5.69 -22.90 -9.63
C LEU A 293 -7.03 -22.16 -9.58
N LEU A 294 -8.14 -22.88 -9.34
CA LEU A 294 -9.47 -22.29 -9.19
C LEU A 294 -9.48 -21.21 -8.10
N SER A 295 -8.91 -21.54 -6.94
CA SER A 295 -8.85 -20.58 -5.82
C SER A 295 -8.09 -19.29 -6.18
N ALA A 296 -7.09 -19.37 -7.04
CA ALA A 296 -6.28 -18.22 -7.46
C ALA A 296 -6.95 -17.35 -8.55
N VAL A 297 -7.87 -17.90 -9.36
CA VAL A 297 -8.52 -17.16 -10.44
C VAL A 297 -9.90 -16.63 -10.05
N LEU A 298 -10.54 -17.19 -9.02
CA LEU A 298 -11.78 -16.65 -8.49
C LEU A 298 -11.57 -15.18 -8.08
N ALA A 299 -12.59 -14.36 -8.25
CA ALA A 299 -12.55 -12.90 -8.09
C ALA A 299 -11.70 -12.12 -9.13
N GLN A 300 -11.04 -12.79 -10.08
CA GLN A 300 -10.31 -12.12 -11.18
C GLN A 300 -11.00 -12.29 -12.54
N LEU A 301 -11.98 -13.16 -12.61
CA LEU A 301 -12.83 -13.40 -13.75
C LEU A 301 -14.16 -12.67 -13.59
N PRO A 302 -14.89 -12.38 -14.71
CA PRO A 302 -16.24 -11.84 -14.62
C PRO A 302 -17.20 -12.81 -13.93
N THR A 303 -18.33 -12.30 -13.46
CA THR A 303 -19.48 -13.11 -13.06
C THR A 303 -20.55 -13.06 -14.14
N GLU A 304 -21.60 -13.88 -14.03
CA GLU A 304 -22.76 -13.77 -14.92
C GLU A 304 -23.45 -12.40 -14.84
N ARG A 305 -23.25 -11.65 -13.76
CA ARG A 305 -23.90 -10.35 -13.50
C ARG A 305 -23.05 -9.16 -13.90
N CYS A 306 -21.74 -9.25 -13.82
CA CYS A 306 -20.88 -8.12 -14.12
C CYS A 306 -19.54 -8.52 -14.73
N GLY A 307 -18.99 -7.63 -15.55
CA GLY A 307 -17.65 -7.80 -16.11
C GLY A 307 -16.55 -7.67 -15.06
N ALA A 308 -15.34 -8.17 -15.39
CA ALA A 308 -14.21 -8.20 -14.47
C ALA A 308 -13.86 -6.83 -13.88
N ALA A 309 -13.91 -5.76 -14.66
CA ALA A 309 -13.62 -4.40 -14.18
C ALA A 309 -14.64 -3.91 -13.14
N GLU A 310 -15.93 -4.17 -13.38
CA GLU A 310 -16.99 -3.81 -12.42
C GLU A 310 -16.90 -4.67 -11.16
N LEU A 311 -16.58 -5.95 -11.29
CA LEU A 311 -16.33 -6.83 -10.15
C LEU A 311 -15.19 -6.30 -9.26
N GLN A 312 -14.07 -5.88 -9.84
CA GLN A 312 -12.96 -5.29 -9.10
C GLN A 312 -13.37 -4.01 -8.38
N LYS A 313 -14.22 -3.19 -9.00
CA LYS A 313 -14.78 -1.99 -8.37
C LYS A 313 -15.67 -2.34 -7.17
N GLN A 314 -16.54 -3.34 -7.31
CA GLN A 314 -17.41 -3.80 -6.22
C GLN A 314 -16.62 -4.43 -5.08
N LEU A 315 -15.57 -5.21 -5.38
CA LEU A 315 -14.65 -5.75 -4.37
C LEU A 315 -14.04 -4.62 -3.53
N ARG A 316 -13.53 -3.56 -4.17
CA ARG A 316 -12.96 -2.40 -3.46
C ARG A 316 -13.98 -1.60 -2.65
N LEU A 317 -15.25 -1.55 -3.08
CA LEU A 317 -16.32 -0.83 -2.38
C LEU A 317 -16.87 -1.57 -1.16
N LEU A 318 -16.88 -2.91 -1.20
CA LEU A 318 -17.60 -3.72 -0.25
C LEU A 318 -16.70 -4.55 0.66
N LEU A 319 -15.51 -4.91 0.17
CA LEU A 319 -14.60 -5.83 0.85
C LEU A 319 -13.24 -5.19 1.10
N GLY A 320 -12.67 -5.42 2.27
CA GLY A 320 -11.28 -5.12 2.55
C GLY A 320 -10.34 -6.18 1.98
N SER A 321 -10.79 -7.44 2.02
CA SER A 321 -10.10 -8.58 1.43
C SER A 321 -11.07 -9.64 0.97
N PHE A 322 -10.65 -10.42 -0.03
CA PHE A 322 -11.33 -11.66 -0.44
C PHE A 322 -10.26 -12.66 -0.87
N SER A 323 -10.33 -13.87 -0.35
CA SER A 323 -9.40 -14.93 -0.74
C SER A 323 -10.07 -16.29 -0.64
N VAL A 324 -9.64 -17.18 -1.51
CA VAL A 324 -9.97 -18.60 -1.46
C VAL A 324 -8.68 -19.37 -1.35
N SER A 325 -8.59 -20.34 -0.43
CA SER A 325 -7.38 -21.14 -0.24
C SER A 325 -7.73 -22.57 0.15
N LEU A 326 -6.84 -23.51 -0.19
CA LEU A 326 -6.92 -24.87 0.32
C LEU A 326 -6.20 -24.93 1.65
N MET A 327 -6.92 -25.31 2.72
CA MET A 327 -6.42 -25.34 4.08
C MET A 327 -6.49 -26.74 4.68
N PRO A 328 -5.35 -27.42 4.88
CA PRO A 328 -5.32 -28.66 5.65
C PRO A 328 -5.41 -28.34 7.14
N CYS A 329 -6.41 -28.90 7.82
CA CYS A 329 -6.60 -28.79 9.26
C CYS A 329 -6.32 -30.16 9.91
N THR A 330 -5.29 -30.21 10.75
CA THR A 330 -4.97 -31.42 11.52
C THR A 330 -5.81 -31.46 12.78
N LYS A 331 -6.22 -32.66 13.18
CA LYS A 331 -6.93 -32.88 14.44
C LYS A 331 -5.98 -32.63 15.61
N TYR A 332 -6.46 -31.93 16.64
CA TYR A 332 -5.69 -31.70 17.86
C TYR A 332 -5.16 -33.02 18.44
N GLN A 333 -3.88 -33.06 18.78
CA GLN A 333 -3.14 -34.24 19.28
C GLN A 333 -3.07 -35.46 18.32
N SER A 334 -3.36 -35.29 17.03
CA SER A 334 -3.16 -36.32 16.01
C SER A 334 -2.25 -35.79 14.91
N SER A 335 -1.23 -36.57 14.54
CA SER A 335 -0.35 -36.25 13.40
C SER A 335 -0.80 -36.93 12.09
N GLN A 336 -1.84 -37.77 12.16
CA GLN A 336 -2.28 -38.60 11.02
C GLN A 336 -3.70 -38.28 10.55
N GLU A 337 -4.51 -37.64 11.43
CA GLU A 337 -5.86 -37.25 11.07
C GLU A 337 -5.90 -35.79 10.64
N TYR A 338 -6.28 -35.53 9.40
CA TYR A 338 -6.49 -34.19 8.87
C TYR A 338 -7.76 -34.12 8.03
N ARG A 339 -8.28 -32.94 7.86
CA ARG A 339 -9.30 -32.60 6.86
C ARG A 339 -8.80 -31.50 5.97
N LEU A 340 -9.17 -31.56 4.71
CA LEU A 340 -8.87 -30.49 3.75
C LEU A 340 -10.13 -29.67 3.51
N PHE A 341 -9.99 -28.36 3.66
CA PHE A 341 -11.08 -27.41 3.42
C PHE A 341 -10.68 -26.45 2.28
N ALA A 342 -11.66 -26.10 1.44
CA ALA A 342 -11.61 -24.85 0.71
C ALA A 342 -12.11 -23.76 1.66
N ALA A 343 -11.19 -22.90 2.10
CA ALA A 343 -11.49 -21.79 3.01
C ALA A 343 -11.69 -20.51 2.18
N VAL A 344 -12.88 -19.94 2.27
CA VAL A 344 -13.24 -18.66 1.67
C VAL A 344 -13.23 -17.60 2.76
N SER A 345 -12.26 -16.73 2.73
CA SER A 345 -12.07 -15.66 3.71
C SER A 345 -12.39 -14.32 3.08
N CYS A 346 -13.15 -13.51 3.77
CA CYS A 346 -13.34 -12.11 3.40
C CYS A 346 -13.33 -11.22 4.64
N SER A 347 -13.16 -9.92 4.41
CA SER A 347 -13.28 -8.91 5.45
C SER A 347 -14.12 -7.75 4.93
N ALA A 348 -14.97 -7.20 5.77
CA ALA A 348 -15.84 -6.10 5.42
C ALA A 348 -16.14 -5.21 6.61
N LEU A 349 -16.45 -3.94 6.37
CA LEU A 349 -17.06 -3.09 7.39
C LEU A 349 -18.42 -3.68 7.80
N GLU A 350 -18.73 -3.65 9.08
CA GLU A 350 -20.00 -4.18 9.62
C GLU A 350 -21.23 -3.63 8.87
N THR A 351 -21.20 -2.34 8.51
CA THR A 351 -22.26 -1.66 7.75
C THR A 351 -22.41 -2.18 6.31
N LYS A 352 -21.39 -2.84 5.76
CA LYS A 352 -21.37 -3.38 4.39
C LYS A 352 -21.48 -4.90 4.34
N LEU A 353 -21.57 -5.55 5.50
CA LEU A 353 -21.54 -7.01 5.59
C LEU A 353 -22.59 -7.73 4.72
N PRO A 354 -23.88 -7.31 4.67
CA PRO A 354 -24.89 -7.99 3.84
C PRO A 354 -24.53 -7.97 2.33
N GLU A 355 -24.03 -6.85 1.84
CA GLU A 355 -23.61 -6.68 0.44
C GLU A 355 -22.33 -7.49 0.15
N ALA A 356 -21.38 -7.46 1.08
CA ALA A 356 -20.14 -8.21 1.02
C ALA A 356 -20.40 -9.72 0.94
N MET A 357 -21.33 -10.22 1.73
CA MET A 357 -21.75 -11.63 1.70
C MET A 357 -22.40 -12.03 0.38
N ARG A 358 -23.26 -11.16 -0.19
CA ARG A 358 -23.88 -11.41 -1.50
C ARG A 358 -22.84 -11.45 -2.62
N LEU A 359 -21.90 -10.51 -2.62
CA LEU A 359 -20.80 -10.48 -3.60
C LEU A 359 -19.92 -11.72 -3.48
N SER A 360 -19.59 -12.14 -2.25
CA SER A 360 -18.80 -13.35 -2.01
C SER A 360 -19.50 -14.60 -2.53
N ALA A 361 -20.82 -14.72 -2.31
CA ALA A 361 -21.63 -15.82 -2.85
C ALA A 361 -21.67 -15.80 -4.38
N GLU A 362 -21.86 -14.63 -4.99
CA GLU A 362 -21.84 -14.45 -6.46
C GLU A 362 -20.52 -14.92 -7.07
N ILE A 363 -19.39 -14.52 -6.49
CA ILE A 363 -18.07 -14.96 -6.96
C ILE A 363 -17.93 -16.47 -6.89
N LEU A 364 -18.46 -17.12 -5.86
CA LEU A 364 -18.34 -18.58 -5.70
C LEU A 364 -19.25 -19.36 -6.62
N THR A 365 -20.43 -18.82 -6.96
CA THR A 365 -21.47 -19.58 -7.67
C THR A 365 -21.74 -19.13 -9.10
N GLU A 366 -21.32 -17.91 -9.46
CA GLU A 366 -21.68 -17.29 -10.74
C GLU A 366 -20.45 -16.80 -11.55
N THR A 367 -19.23 -17.22 -11.17
CA THR A 367 -18.02 -16.87 -11.96
C THR A 367 -18.11 -17.46 -13.37
N ASP A 368 -17.91 -16.63 -14.37
CA ASP A 368 -17.92 -17.03 -15.78
C ASP A 368 -16.51 -17.40 -16.28
N PHE A 369 -16.34 -18.66 -16.64
CA PHE A 369 -15.09 -19.22 -17.18
C PHE A 369 -15.06 -19.28 -18.71
N SER A 370 -16.01 -18.66 -19.41
CA SER A 370 -16.12 -18.72 -20.86
C SER A 370 -15.01 -17.98 -21.60
N ASP A 371 -14.43 -16.93 -21.02
CA ASP A 371 -13.30 -16.18 -21.57
C ASP A 371 -11.97 -16.94 -21.40
N LYS A 372 -11.70 -17.86 -22.32
CA LYS A 372 -10.47 -18.65 -22.34
C LYS A 372 -9.20 -17.82 -22.50
N ALA A 373 -9.27 -16.69 -23.19
CA ALA A 373 -8.10 -15.82 -23.41
C ALA A 373 -7.68 -15.19 -22.08
N ARG A 374 -8.63 -14.65 -21.33
CA ARG A 374 -8.40 -14.07 -20.01
C ARG A 374 -7.92 -15.12 -19.01
N LEU A 375 -8.55 -16.30 -19.00
CA LEU A 375 -8.13 -17.39 -18.11
C LEU A 375 -6.68 -17.80 -18.37
N LEU A 376 -6.27 -17.95 -19.66
CA LEU A 376 -4.88 -18.27 -20.01
C LEU A 376 -3.89 -17.18 -19.61
N GLU A 377 -4.29 -15.93 -19.70
CA GLU A 377 -3.47 -14.81 -19.23
C GLU A 377 -3.23 -14.89 -17.73
N LEU A 378 -4.27 -15.10 -16.92
CA LEU A 378 -4.17 -15.27 -15.46
C LEU A 378 -3.28 -16.46 -15.09
N ILE A 379 -3.42 -17.60 -15.76
CA ILE A 379 -2.57 -18.78 -15.55
C ILE A 379 -1.08 -18.46 -15.84
N ARG A 380 -0.80 -17.72 -16.90
CA ARG A 380 0.58 -17.29 -17.21
C ARG A 380 1.14 -16.35 -16.14
N GLN A 381 0.36 -15.39 -15.68
CA GLN A 381 0.77 -14.48 -14.59
C GLN A 381 1.06 -15.24 -13.29
N LEU A 382 0.20 -16.18 -12.93
CA LEU A 382 0.41 -17.06 -11.77
C LEU A 382 1.69 -17.88 -11.90
N ARG A 383 1.93 -18.46 -13.06
CA ARG A 383 3.16 -19.24 -13.32
C ARG A 383 4.41 -18.38 -13.13
N GLU A 384 4.44 -17.17 -13.71
CA GLU A 384 5.58 -16.26 -13.56
C GLU A 384 5.78 -15.85 -12.09
N SER A 385 4.69 -15.57 -11.36
CA SER A 385 4.75 -15.23 -9.92
C SER A 385 5.36 -16.39 -9.10
N VAL A 386 4.90 -17.63 -9.34
CA VAL A 386 5.45 -18.80 -8.65
C VAL A 386 6.91 -19.03 -9.00
N GLN A 387 7.30 -18.85 -10.28
CA GLN A 387 8.69 -18.97 -10.69
C GLN A 387 9.60 -17.93 -10.00
N GLN A 388 9.15 -16.69 -9.86
CA GLN A 388 9.89 -15.66 -9.13
C GLN A 388 10.07 -16.01 -7.64
N GLN A 389 9.03 -16.57 -7.00
CA GLN A 389 9.11 -16.99 -5.60
C GLN A 389 10.08 -18.17 -5.36
N ILE A 390 10.31 -19.02 -6.36
CA ILE A 390 11.24 -20.15 -6.25
C ILE A 390 12.70 -19.70 -6.40
N VAL A 391 12.95 -18.63 -7.17
CA VAL A 391 14.30 -18.15 -7.51
C VAL A 391 14.78 -17.06 -6.53
N GLY A 392 13.90 -16.37 -5.80
CA GLY A 392 14.21 -15.36 -4.78
C GLY A 392 14.32 -15.97 -3.40
#